data_4b5de6fb099c01795b46e04a0cc4b2bf
#
_entry.id   4b5de6fb099c01795b46e04a0cc4b2bf
#
_cell.length_a   1.000
_cell.length_b   1.000
_cell.length_c   1.000
_cell.angle_alpha   90.00
_cell.angle_beta   90.00
_cell.angle_gamma   90.00
#
_symmetry.space_group_name_H-M   'P 1'
#
loop_
_entity.id
_entity.type
_entity.pdbx_description
1 polymer ?
#
loop_
_entity_poly.entity_id
_entity_poly.type
_entity_poly.pdbx_seq_one_letter_code
_entity_poly.pdbx_strand_id
1 'polypeptide(L)'
;MTKIQYHILVCGGNSCRGTESADILGRMRETVEEAAPGAGIQVIGTGCFGLCDKGPVVKILPDGTVYTGVKPEDCTSIVREHILGGKKVERLLYAGGAVQRKQIRIALRNSGIIDPEKIEDYIARDGYRALGKVLTEMTPDAAIDLIKKSGLRGRGGGGFPTGLKWEITRKVQAA
;
A
#
# COMPACT_ATOMS: atom_id res chain seq x y z
N MET A 1 -10.76 12.11 20.64
CA MET A 1 -10.05 11.48 19.53
C MET A 1 -9.39 12.58 18.71
N THR A 2 -8.05 12.61 18.66
CA THR A 2 -7.32 13.61 17.87
C THR A 2 -7.57 13.36 16.39
N LYS A 3 -8.01 14.38 15.65
CA LYS A 3 -8.26 14.26 14.21
C LYS A 3 -6.91 14.08 13.51
N ILE A 4 -6.74 12.98 12.76
CA ILE A 4 -5.53 12.76 11.98
C ILE A 4 -5.45 13.83 10.89
N GLN A 5 -4.33 14.58 10.88
CA GLN A 5 -4.08 15.66 9.92
C GLN A 5 -3.13 15.23 8.82
N TYR A 6 -2.14 14.39 9.15
CA TYR A 6 -1.14 13.91 8.21
C TYR A 6 -0.94 12.40 8.29
N HIS A 7 -0.70 11.79 7.13
CA HIS A 7 -0.17 10.43 7.06
C HIS A 7 1.19 10.47 6.38
N ILE A 8 2.17 9.89 7.03
CA ILE A 8 3.52 9.68 6.48
C ILE A 8 3.60 8.21 6.07
N LEU A 9 3.53 7.94 4.78
CA LEU A 9 3.56 6.58 4.23
C LEU A 9 4.99 6.21 3.82
N VAL A 10 5.58 5.22 4.48
CA VAL A 10 6.92 4.71 4.18
C VAL A 10 6.81 3.43 3.36
N CYS A 11 7.51 3.36 2.24
CA CYS A 11 7.48 2.21 1.33
C CYS A 11 8.05 0.94 1.98
N GLY A 12 7.24 -0.11 2.11
CA GLY A 12 7.63 -1.43 2.63
C GLY A 12 7.94 -2.46 1.55
N GLY A 13 8.12 -2.06 0.28
CA GLY A 13 8.49 -2.98 -0.80
C GLY A 13 9.88 -3.61 -0.59
N ASN A 14 10.09 -4.83 -1.09
CA ASN A 14 11.31 -5.59 -0.84
C ASN A 14 12.60 -4.84 -1.20
N SER A 15 12.62 -4.12 -2.32
CA SER A 15 13.79 -3.29 -2.70
C SER A 15 14.06 -2.18 -1.69
N CYS A 16 13.03 -1.51 -1.18
CA CYS A 16 13.17 -0.47 -0.18
C CYS A 16 13.56 -1.04 1.20
N ARG A 17 13.07 -2.23 1.56
CA ARG A 17 13.48 -2.92 2.80
C ARG A 17 14.95 -3.31 2.80
N GLY A 18 15.50 -3.63 1.63
CA GLY A 18 16.94 -3.87 1.47
C GLY A 18 17.79 -2.60 1.55
N THR A 19 17.18 -1.42 1.59
CA THR A 19 17.84 -0.10 1.63
C THR A 19 17.26 0.75 2.77
N GLU A 20 17.43 0.35 4.03
CA GLU A 20 17.14 1.16 5.24
C GLU A 20 15.68 1.58 5.47
N SER A 21 14.71 1.10 4.68
CA SER A 21 13.31 1.53 4.82
C SER A 21 12.69 1.19 6.19
N ALA A 22 13.15 0.12 6.83
CA ALA A 22 12.72 -0.24 8.19
C ALA A 22 13.25 0.78 9.22
N ASP A 23 14.50 1.21 9.07
CA ASP A 23 15.14 2.20 9.94
C ASP A 23 14.47 3.57 9.76
N ILE A 24 14.13 3.93 8.52
CA ILE A 24 13.35 5.15 8.21
C ILE A 24 11.98 5.11 8.88
N LEU A 25 11.29 3.98 8.87
CA LEU A 25 9.98 3.85 9.51
C LEU A 25 10.08 4.05 11.03
N GLY A 26 11.06 3.40 11.67
CA GLY A 26 11.35 3.56 13.09
C GLY A 26 11.71 5.01 13.42
N ARG A 27 12.71 5.56 12.73
CA ARG A 27 13.18 6.92 12.97
C ARG A 27 12.11 7.99 12.70
N MET A 28 11.26 7.79 11.73
CA MET A 28 10.15 8.70 11.44
C MET A 28 9.13 8.74 12.60
N ARG A 29 8.82 7.57 13.18
CA ARG A 29 7.93 7.47 14.35
C ARG A 29 8.51 8.17 15.56
N GLU A 30 9.78 7.91 15.86
CA GLU A 30 10.50 8.59 16.95
C GLU A 30 10.50 10.11 16.76
N THR A 31 10.85 10.57 15.55
CA THR A 31 10.91 12.00 15.25
C THR A 31 9.55 12.69 15.37
N VAL A 32 8.46 12.02 14.98
CA VAL A 32 7.10 12.57 15.15
C VAL A 32 6.73 12.65 16.61
N GLU A 33 7.03 11.63 17.41
CA GLU A 33 6.73 11.62 18.83
C GLU A 33 7.52 12.68 19.59
N GLU A 34 8.80 12.89 19.22
CA GLU A 34 9.66 13.93 19.82
C GLU A 34 9.24 15.36 19.43
N ALA A 35 8.89 15.59 18.16
CA ALA A 35 8.68 16.93 17.63
C ALA A 35 7.23 17.43 17.75
N ALA A 36 6.25 16.52 17.76
CA ALA A 36 4.83 16.87 17.72
C ALA A 36 3.94 15.78 18.34
N PRO A 37 4.12 15.43 19.62
CA PRO A 37 3.34 14.41 20.29
C PRO A 37 1.85 14.77 20.25
N GLY A 38 1.01 13.82 19.80
CA GLY A 38 -0.43 14.02 19.73
C GLY A 38 -0.95 14.96 18.63
N ALA A 39 -0.11 15.43 17.71
CA ALA A 39 -0.49 16.37 16.64
C ALA A 39 -1.32 15.76 15.51
N GLY A 40 -1.77 14.50 15.63
CA GLY A 40 -2.55 13.85 14.58
C GLY A 40 -1.73 13.46 13.37
N ILE A 41 -0.45 13.15 13.55
CA ILE A 41 0.45 12.63 12.51
C ILE A 41 0.58 11.12 12.66
N GLN A 42 0.23 10.38 11.61
CA GLN A 42 0.34 8.92 11.61
C GLN A 42 1.44 8.46 10.67
N VAL A 43 2.37 7.63 11.17
CA VAL A 43 3.46 7.03 10.38
C VAL A 43 3.13 5.58 10.06
N ILE A 44 3.03 5.26 8.79
CA ILE A 44 2.53 3.98 8.28
C ILE A 44 3.56 3.33 7.37
N GLY A 45 3.93 2.08 7.68
CA GLY A 45 4.62 1.21 6.74
C GLY A 45 3.62 0.66 5.73
N THR A 46 3.71 1.09 4.47
CA THR A 46 2.74 0.69 3.44
C THR A 46 3.37 -0.23 2.40
N GLY A 47 2.55 -0.72 1.45
CA GLY A 47 3.02 -1.50 0.30
C GLY A 47 3.89 -0.69 -0.68
N CYS A 48 4.31 -1.34 -1.77
CA CYS A 48 5.21 -0.75 -2.75
C CYS A 48 4.57 0.38 -3.57
N PHE A 49 5.24 1.53 -3.66
CA PHE A 49 4.81 2.64 -4.53
C PHE A 49 5.12 2.42 -6.01
N GLY A 50 5.93 1.40 -6.36
CA GLY A 50 6.37 1.14 -7.72
C GLY A 50 7.51 2.05 -8.22
N LEU A 51 8.29 2.60 -7.29
CA LEU A 51 9.46 3.47 -7.54
C LEU A 51 10.74 2.81 -7.02
N CYS A 52 10.94 1.51 -7.31
CA CYS A 52 12.01 0.72 -6.72
C CYS A 52 13.42 1.24 -7.05
N ASP A 53 13.60 1.87 -8.21
CA ASP A 53 14.86 2.50 -8.65
C ASP A 53 15.15 3.84 -7.95
N LYS A 54 14.19 4.38 -7.21
CA LYS A 54 14.26 5.66 -6.49
C LYS A 54 14.10 5.52 -4.99
N GLY A 55 14.05 4.28 -4.49
CA GLY A 55 13.87 4.02 -3.05
C GLY A 55 15.06 4.46 -2.19
N PRO A 56 14.86 4.55 -0.89
CA PRO A 56 13.58 4.48 -0.16
C PRO A 56 12.62 5.63 -0.47
N VAL A 57 11.31 5.33 -0.45
CA VAL A 57 10.26 6.29 -0.81
C VAL A 57 9.38 6.60 0.38
N VAL A 58 9.12 7.88 0.60
CA VAL A 58 8.18 8.39 1.61
C VAL A 58 7.15 9.28 0.92
N LYS A 59 5.87 9.07 1.24
CA LYS A 59 4.77 9.90 0.73
C LYS A 59 4.02 10.57 1.87
N ILE A 60 3.73 11.85 1.71
CA ILE A 60 2.99 12.65 2.68
C ILE A 60 1.57 12.88 2.16
N LEU A 61 0.58 12.66 3.01
CA LEU A 61 -0.82 13.00 2.77
C LEU A 61 -1.27 14.04 3.82
N PRO A 62 -2.16 14.97 3.43
CA PRO A 62 -3.02 14.98 2.23
C PRO A 62 -2.41 15.61 0.98
N ASP A 63 -1.30 16.34 1.06
CA ASP A 63 -0.76 17.13 -0.05
C ASP A 63 -0.14 16.28 -1.21
N GLY A 64 0.04 14.98 -0.98
CA GLY A 64 0.51 14.04 -1.99
C GLY A 64 2.01 14.14 -2.31
N THR A 65 2.79 14.87 -1.53
CA THR A 65 4.24 15.01 -1.72
C THR A 65 4.93 13.65 -1.65
N VAL A 66 5.81 13.37 -2.60
CA VAL A 66 6.61 12.15 -2.65
C VAL A 66 8.07 12.51 -2.54
N TYR A 67 8.76 11.88 -1.59
CA TYR A 67 10.19 11.95 -1.38
C TYR A 67 10.86 10.65 -1.81
N THR A 68 12.04 10.73 -2.41
CA THR A 68 12.80 9.58 -2.91
C THR A 68 14.25 9.64 -2.43
N GLY A 69 14.89 8.45 -2.33
CA GLY A 69 16.24 8.35 -1.80
C GLY A 69 16.38 8.85 -0.37
N VAL A 70 15.29 8.68 0.39
CA VAL A 70 15.23 9.15 1.79
C VAL A 70 16.16 8.30 2.65
N LYS A 71 16.88 8.94 3.54
CA LYS A 71 17.74 8.31 4.54
C LYS A 71 17.21 8.55 5.97
N PRO A 72 17.65 7.79 6.98
CA PRO A 72 17.20 7.99 8.36
C PRO A 72 17.42 9.42 8.88
N GLU A 73 18.54 10.06 8.51
CA GLU A 73 18.84 11.45 8.89
C GLU A 73 17.87 12.48 8.30
N ASP A 74 17.20 12.17 7.19
CA ASP A 74 16.25 13.07 6.53
C ASP A 74 14.90 13.16 7.25
N CYS A 75 14.60 12.20 8.14
CA CYS A 75 13.32 12.15 8.85
C CYS A 75 13.05 13.44 9.63
N THR A 76 14.08 13.98 10.27
CA THR A 76 13.96 15.23 11.04
C THR A 76 13.59 16.42 10.14
N SER A 77 14.22 16.55 8.98
CA SER A 77 13.89 17.61 8.02
C SER A 77 12.47 17.45 7.46
N ILE A 78 12.07 16.23 7.11
CA ILE A 78 10.70 15.96 6.62
C ILE A 78 9.65 16.36 7.66
N VAL A 79 9.84 15.98 8.92
CA VAL A 79 8.86 16.29 9.97
C VAL A 79 8.89 17.79 10.31
N ARG A 80 10.04 18.37 10.60
CA ARG A 80 10.14 19.75 11.08
C ARG A 80 9.90 20.79 10.01
N GLU A 81 10.51 20.63 8.83
CA GLU A 81 10.41 21.64 7.77
C GLU A 81 9.10 21.49 7.00
N HIS A 82 8.72 20.24 6.59
CA HIS A 82 7.54 20.06 5.76
C HIS A 82 6.26 19.92 6.60
N ILE A 83 6.18 18.95 7.51
CA ILE A 83 4.92 18.69 8.22
C ILE A 83 4.57 19.85 9.17
N LEU A 84 5.52 20.33 9.94
CA LEU A 84 5.28 21.39 10.94
C LEU A 84 5.49 22.79 10.37
N GLY A 85 6.48 22.96 9.48
CA GLY A 85 6.84 24.26 8.90
C GLY A 85 6.21 24.56 7.54
N GLY A 86 5.51 23.61 6.92
CA GLY A 86 4.85 23.79 5.60
C GLY A 86 5.81 23.93 4.41
N LYS A 87 7.14 23.77 4.60
CA LYS A 87 8.16 23.94 3.57
C LYS A 87 8.72 22.59 3.13
N LYS A 88 8.49 22.21 1.88
CA LYS A 88 8.98 20.95 1.33
C LYS A 88 10.50 20.87 1.31
N VAL A 89 11.03 19.66 1.53
CA VAL A 89 12.47 19.38 1.47
C VAL A 89 12.86 19.16 -0.01
N GLU A 90 13.23 20.23 -0.68
CA GLU A 90 13.43 20.27 -2.16
C GLU A 90 14.36 19.18 -2.69
N ARG A 91 15.49 18.89 -1.99
CA ARG A 91 16.49 17.90 -2.43
C ARG A 91 15.98 16.47 -2.52
N LEU A 92 14.89 16.16 -1.82
CA LEU A 92 14.27 14.82 -1.75
C LEU A 92 13.04 14.70 -2.66
N LEU A 93 12.56 15.81 -3.20
CA LEU A 93 11.34 15.82 -4.01
C LEU A 93 11.47 14.92 -5.24
N TYR A 94 10.49 14.05 -5.38
CA TYR A 94 10.34 13.29 -6.62
C TYR A 94 9.78 14.18 -7.73
N ALA A 95 10.62 14.55 -8.68
CA ALA A 95 10.23 15.27 -9.89
C ALA A 95 9.52 14.34 -10.88
N GLY A 96 8.38 13.78 -10.47
CA GLY A 96 7.66 12.69 -11.11
C GLY A 96 7.53 12.79 -12.64
N GLY A 97 8.00 11.75 -13.31
CA GLY A 97 7.80 11.58 -14.75
C GLY A 97 6.35 11.22 -15.11
N ALA A 98 5.94 11.55 -16.33
CA ALA A 98 4.60 11.30 -16.89
C ALA A 98 4.16 9.81 -16.87
N VAL A 99 5.09 8.89 -16.68
CA VAL A 99 4.84 7.43 -16.71
C VAL A 99 3.96 6.96 -15.56
N GLN A 100 4.13 7.48 -14.34
CA GLN A 100 3.31 7.04 -13.20
C GLN A 100 1.86 7.50 -13.28
N ARG A 101 1.59 8.64 -13.89
CA ARG A 101 0.21 9.14 -14.07
C ARG A 101 -0.60 8.30 -15.06
N LYS A 102 0.06 7.48 -15.87
CA LYS A 102 -0.55 6.60 -16.87
C LYS A 102 -0.77 5.18 -16.39
N GLN A 103 -0.28 4.80 -15.20
CA GLN A 103 -0.46 3.45 -14.66
C GLN A 103 -1.83 3.30 -13.99
N ILE A 104 -2.60 2.32 -14.44
CA ILE A 104 -3.84 1.88 -13.79
C ILE A 104 -3.51 0.65 -12.95
N ARG A 105 -3.58 0.81 -11.61
CA ARG A 105 -3.36 -0.28 -10.68
C ARG A 105 -4.68 -0.95 -10.35
N ILE A 106 -4.86 -2.20 -10.74
CA ILE A 106 -6.05 -3.00 -10.46
C ILE A 106 -5.82 -3.88 -9.22
N ALA A 107 -4.90 -4.85 -9.33
CA ALA A 107 -4.60 -5.76 -8.21
C ALA A 107 -3.93 -5.05 -7.02
N LEU A 108 -3.08 -4.07 -7.28
CA LEU A 108 -2.35 -3.30 -6.27
C LEU A 108 -2.97 -1.92 -6.01
N ARG A 109 -4.29 -1.77 -6.22
CA ARG A 109 -4.96 -0.47 -6.08
C ARG A 109 -4.81 0.19 -4.71
N ASN A 110 -4.70 -0.61 -3.66
CA ASN A 110 -4.55 -0.14 -2.28
C ASN A 110 -3.09 0.00 -1.84
N SER A 111 -2.12 -0.46 -2.64
CA SER A 111 -0.70 -0.40 -2.31
C SER A 111 -0.21 1.04 -2.29
N GLY A 112 0.41 1.45 -1.19
CA GLY A 112 0.83 2.83 -0.97
C GLY A 112 -0.32 3.79 -0.60
N ILE A 113 -1.46 3.27 -0.14
CA ILE A 113 -2.64 4.06 0.25
C ILE A 113 -3.13 3.69 1.66
N ILE A 114 -3.19 2.38 1.96
CA ILE A 114 -3.67 1.88 3.26
C ILE A 114 -2.52 1.32 4.09
N ASP A 115 -2.76 1.16 5.39
CA ASP A 115 -1.93 0.34 6.25
C ASP A 115 -2.30 -1.15 6.02
N PRO A 116 -1.38 -1.97 5.48
CA PRO A 116 -1.69 -3.38 5.18
C PRO A 116 -1.86 -4.25 6.43
N GLU A 117 -1.46 -3.77 7.61
CA GLU A 117 -1.59 -4.47 8.89
C GLU A 117 -2.90 -4.13 9.62
N LYS A 118 -3.71 -3.20 9.06
CA LYS A 118 -5.01 -2.80 9.62
C LYS A 118 -6.16 -3.30 8.77
N ILE A 119 -6.94 -4.23 9.32
CA ILE A 119 -8.11 -4.79 8.62
C ILE A 119 -9.19 -3.74 8.33
N GLU A 120 -9.33 -2.75 9.21
CA GLU A 120 -10.29 -1.65 9.07
C GLU A 120 -10.04 -0.82 7.83
N ASP A 121 -8.77 -0.54 7.52
CA ASP A 121 -8.36 0.18 6.31
C ASP A 121 -8.74 -0.60 5.03
N TYR A 122 -8.58 -1.93 5.06
CA TYR A 122 -8.97 -2.81 3.97
C TYR A 122 -10.48 -2.87 3.79
N ILE A 123 -11.24 -2.98 4.88
CA ILE A 123 -12.72 -2.98 4.87
C ILE A 123 -13.25 -1.64 4.35
N ALA A 124 -12.67 -0.51 4.79
CA ALA A 124 -13.05 0.84 4.32
C ALA A 124 -12.86 1.03 2.80
N ARG A 125 -12.09 0.14 2.16
CA ARG A 125 -11.83 0.12 0.72
C ARG A 125 -12.53 -1.05 0.00
N ASP A 126 -13.72 -1.41 0.43
CA ASP A 126 -14.51 -2.56 -0.09
C ASP A 126 -13.82 -3.93 0.09
N GLY A 127 -12.89 -4.05 1.03
CA GLY A 127 -12.29 -5.33 1.39
C GLY A 127 -13.35 -6.32 1.87
N TYR A 128 -13.21 -7.58 1.47
CA TYR A 128 -14.16 -8.68 1.74
C TYR A 128 -15.56 -8.51 1.17
N ARG A 129 -15.91 -7.41 0.50
CA ARG A 129 -17.24 -7.22 -0.10
C ARG A 129 -17.62 -8.34 -1.08
N ALA A 130 -16.67 -8.71 -1.96
CA ALA A 130 -16.88 -9.82 -2.90
C ALA A 130 -17.04 -11.16 -2.18
N LEU A 131 -16.26 -11.40 -1.10
CA LEU A 131 -16.40 -12.59 -0.28
C LEU A 131 -17.79 -12.65 0.39
N GLY A 132 -18.22 -11.54 1.00
CA GLY A 132 -19.56 -11.42 1.59
C GLY A 132 -20.64 -11.78 0.58
N LYS A 133 -20.60 -11.22 -0.62
CA LYS A 133 -21.52 -11.54 -1.71
C LYS A 133 -21.54 -13.04 -2.05
N VAL A 134 -20.38 -13.65 -2.21
CA VAL A 134 -20.29 -15.08 -2.54
C VAL A 134 -20.89 -15.94 -1.43
N LEU A 135 -20.61 -15.62 -0.16
CA LEU A 135 -21.09 -16.42 0.98
C LEU A 135 -22.61 -16.30 1.22
N THR A 136 -23.21 -15.16 0.86
CA THR A 136 -24.64 -14.90 1.13
C THR A 136 -25.56 -15.06 -0.07
N GLU A 137 -25.05 -14.91 -1.30
CA GLU A 137 -25.88 -14.80 -2.50
C GLU A 137 -25.58 -15.88 -3.55
N MET A 138 -24.51 -16.69 -3.38
CA MET A 138 -24.05 -17.61 -4.44
C MET A 138 -23.83 -19.02 -3.91
N THR A 139 -24.09 -20.00 -4.78
CA THR A 139 -23.60 -21.37 -4.55
C THR A 139 -22.13 -21.48 -4.95
N PRO A 140 -21.38 -22.46 -4.42
CA PRO A 140 -19.99 -22.69 -4.83
C PRO A 140 -19.83 -22.89 -6.35
N ASP A 141 -20.75 -23.60 -6.97
CA ASP A 141 -20.71 -23.86 -8.42
C ASP A 141 -20.98 -22.58 -9.23
N ALA A 142 -21.93 -21.74 -8.80
CA ALA A 142 -22.16 -20.44 -9.42
C ALA A 142 -20.94 -19.51 -9.32
N ALA A 143 -20.22 -19.53 -8.17
CA ALA A 143 -18.99 -18.78 -8.01
C ALA A 143 -17.88 -19.27 -8.96
N ILE A 144 -17.72 -20.59 -9.10
CA ILE A 144 -16.78 -21.20 -10.03
C ILE A 144 -17.09 -20.79 -11.47
N ASP A 145 -18.37 -20.89 -11.87
CA ASP A 145 -18.80 -20.52 -13.23
C ASP A 145 -18.57 -19.03 -13.52
N LEU A 146 -18.79 -18.16 -12.54
CA LEU A 146 -18.47 -16.74 -12.67
C LEU A 146 -16.98 -16.51 -12.94
N ILE A 147 -16.10 -17.19 -12.19
CA ILE A 147 -14.65 -17.09 -12.39
C ILE A 147 -14.22 -17.69 -13.73
N LYS A 148 -14.85 -18.79 -14.19
CA LYS A 148 -14.60 -19.34 -15.53
C LYS A 148 -14.99 -18.34 -16.61
N LYS A 149 -16.18 -17.74 -16.52
CA LYS A 149 -16.67 -16.73 -17.47
C LYS A 149 -15.80 -15.47 -17.51
N SER A 150 -15.20 -15.09 -16.38
CA SER A 150 -14.30 -13.92 -16.31
C SER A 150 -12.99 -14.10 -17.11
N GLY A 151 -12.64 -15.34 -17.46
CA GLY A 151 -11.38 -15.64 -18.11
C GLY A 151 -10.13 -15.42 -17.25
N LEU A 152 -10.29 -15.27 -15.91
CA LEU A 152 -9.17 -15.07 -15.00
C LEU A 152 -8.17 -16.23 -15.06
N ARG A 153 -6.89 -15.89 -15.19
CA ARG A 153 -5.78 -16.85 -15.29
C ARG A 153 -4.74 -16.57 -14.21
N GLY A 154 -4.00 -17.60 -13.82
CA GLY A 154 -2.87 -17.49 -12.91
C GLY A 154 -1.81 -16.51 -13.42
N ARG A 155 -1.09 -15.86 -12.50
CA ARG A 155 -0.03 -14.88 -12.78
C ARG A 155 1.36 -15.35 -12.34
N GLY A 156 1.51 -16.63 -12.02
CA GLY A 156 2.79 -17.24 -11.64
C GLY A 156 3.64 -17.79 -12.81
N GLY A 157 3.28 -17.45 -14.07
CA GLY A 157 3.99 -17.87 -15.29
C GLY A 157 3.19 -18.85 -16.15
N GLY A 158 2.59 -19.90 -15.58
CA GLY A 158 1.85 -20.93 -16.33
C GLY A 158 0.49 -20.50 -16.89
N GLY A 159 -0.06 -19.38 -16.43
CA GLY A 159 -1.33 -18.83 -16.93
C GLY A 159 -2.52 -19.81 -16.84
N PHE A 160 -2.51 -20.74 -15.88
CA PHE A 160 -3.57 -21.74 -15.75
C PHE A 160 -4.93 -21.09 -15.47
N PRO A 161 -6.05 -21.53 -16.10
CA PRO A 161 -7.37 -20.96 -15.89
C PRO A 161 -7.82 -21.13 -14.42
N THR A 162 -8.04 -20.02 -13.72
CA THR A 162 -8.35 -20.03 -12.28
C THR A 162 -9.66 -20.75 -11.97
N GLY A 163 -10.72 -20.52 -12.77
CA GLY A 163 -12.00 -21.18 -12.58
C GLY A 163 -11.94 -22.70 -12.81
N LEU A 164 -11.12 -23.16 -13.76
CA LEU A 164 -10.89 -24.59 -13.96
C LEU A 164 -10.15 -25.22 -12.78
N LYS A 165 -9.16 -24.53 -12.20
CA LYS A 165 -8.48 -24.98 -10.98
C LYS A 165 -9.46 -25.15 -9.83
N TRP A 166 -10.35 -24.17 -9.63
CA TRP A 166 -11.37 -24.25 -8.58
C TRP A 166 -12.36 -25.39 -8.81
N GLU A 167 -12.80 -25.61 -10.07
CA GLU A 167 -13.68 -26.72 -10.42
C GLU A 167 -13.04 -28.08 -10.12
N ILE A 168 -11.78 -28.28 -10.48
CA ILE A 168 -11.04 -29.51 -10.17
C ILE A 168 -10.94 -29.71 -8.66
N THR A 169 -10.57 -28.67 -7.92
CA THR A 169 -10.44 -28.73 -6.46
C THR A 169 -11.79 -29.05 -5.79
N ARG A 170 -12.89 -28.48 -6.29
CA ARG A 170 -14.24 -28.72 -5.80
C ARG A 170 -14.68 -30.19 -5.89
N LYS A 171 -14.19 -30.93 -6.89
CA LYS A 171 -14.50 -32.35 -7.13
C LYS A 171 -13.71 -33.29 -6.20
N VAL A 172 -12.65 -32.80 -5.56
CA VAL A 172 -11.85 -33.61 -4.64
C VAL A 172 -12.64 -33.76 -3.34
N GLN A 173 -12.94 -35.02 -2.96
CA GLN A 173 -13.45 -35.33 -1.65
C GLN A 173 -12.28 -35.27 -0.66
N ALA A 174 -12.32 -34.34 0.29
CA ALA A 174 -11.38 -34.34 1.39
C ALA A 174 -11.69 -35.51 2.32
N ALA A 175 -10.67 -36.29 2.65
CA ALA A 175 -10.76 -37.39 3.63
C ALA A 175 -10.96 -36.82 5.03
#